data_db5abd67a155058989d23da4cdd05772
#
_entry.id   db5abd67a155058989d23da4cdd05772
#
_cell.length_a   1.000
_cell.length_b   1.000
_cell.length_c   1.000
_cell.angle_alpha   90.00
_cell.angle_beta   90.00
_cell.angle_gamma   90.00
#
_symmetry.space_group_name_H-M   'P 1'
#
loop_
_entity.id
_entity.type
_entity.pdbx_description
1 polymer ?
#
loop_
_entity_poly.entity_id
_entity_poly.type
_entity_poly.pdbx_seq_one_letter_code
_entity_poly.pdbx_strand_id
1 'polypeptide(L)'
;MPGNLFLKARHNEGADEKTSNLKYEITDITHEEYPFLRRIRALRDVGDQVKVGDLGGFVESESNLATDPSDGAWIFDDAIAAGNAYVDMGSYLRKNAVACGNAYVSHGSVLSNHAHAEDDAYLRGAVMNGSARVSGCAQIISAPNQFGTPLLSGHCQVYGSVRGDVRVTGT
;
A
#
# COMPACT_ATOMS: atom_id res chain seq x y z
N MET A 1 12.77 11.65 14.96
CA MET A 1 12.61 10.27 15.37
C MET A 1 11.57 9.64 14.46
N PRO A 2 11.91 8.62 13.70
CA PRO A 2 10.86 7.88 13.03
C PRO A 2 9.99 7.26 14.11
N GLY A 3 8.69 7.53 14.06
CA GLY A 3 7.74 6.90 14.95
C GLY A 3 7.87 5.39 14.84
N ASN A 4 7.92 4.70 15.97
CA ASN A 4 7.99 3.26 16.02
C ASN A 4 6.80 2.68 15.24
N LEU A 5 7.07 2.28 14.03
CA LEU A 5 6.18 1.46 13.25
C LEU A 5 6.25 0.05 13.81
N PHE A 6 5.40 -0.27 14.79
CA PHE A 6 5.29 -1.64 15.30
C PHE A 6 4.54 -2.48 14.27
N LEU A 7 5.25 -2.89 13.21
CA LEU A 7 4.79 -3.95 12.34
C LEU A 7 4.94 -5.28 13.09
N LYS A 8 3.84 -5.85 13.53
CA LYS A 8 3.83 -7.19 14.09
C LYS A 8 3.72 -8.18 12.94
N ALA A 9 4.66 -9.10 12.84
CA ALA A 9 4.55 -10.23 11.94
C ALA A 9 3.30 -11.04 12.27
N ARG A 10 2.55 -11.43 11.24
CA ARG A 10 1.60 -12.51 11.38
C ARG A 10 2.35 -13.79 11.72
N HIS A 11 1.97 -14.47 12.75
CA HIS A 11 2.43 -15.82 12.99
C HIS A 11 1.76 -16.74 11.94
N ASN A 12 2.38 -16.85 10.79
CA ASN A 12 2.07 -17.94 9.87
C ASN A 12 3.02 -19.09 10.19
N GLU A 13 2.52 -20.06 10.91
CA GLU A 13 3.10 -21.40 10.92
C GLU A 13 2.84 -22.02 9.55
N GLY A 14 3.77 -21.90 8.64
CA GLY A 14 3.61 -22.59 7.37
C GLY A 14 4.52 -22.04 6.30
N ALA A 15 5.50 -22.86 6.00
CA ALA A 15 6.05 -23.12 4.69
C ALA A 15 6.36 -21.89 3.83
N ASP A 16 7.56 -21.89 3.32
CA ASP A 16 7.97 -21.27 2.06
C ASP A 16 6.93 -21.54 0.96
N GLU A 17 5.82 -20.82 0.97
CA GLU A 17 4.91 -20.82 -0.16
C GLU A 17 5.64 -20.11 -1.29
N LYS A 18 6.13 -20.91 -2.24
CA LYS A 18 6.56 -20.38 -3.53
C LYS A 18 5.40 -19.61 -4.10
N THR A 19 5.64 -18.34 -4.42
CA THR A 19 4.72 -17.49 -5.14
C THR A 19 4.12 -18.24 -6.32
N SER A 20 2.83 -18.46 -6.32
CA SER A 20 2.11 -19.18 -7.37
C SER A 20 1.48 -18.26 -8.41
N ASN A 21 1.52 -16.93 -8.22
CA ASN A 21 0.96 -15.98 -9.17
C ASN A 21 1.89 -15.70 -10.35
N LEU A 22 1.31 -15.22 -11.45
CA LEU A 22 2.04 -14.91 -12.68
C LEU A 22 2.46 -13.45 -12.80
N LYS A 23 2.13 -12.62 -11.83
CA LYS A 23 2.37 -11.18 -11.86
C LYS A 23 3.72 -10.81 -11.25
N TYR A 24 4.01 -11.36 -10.08
CA TYR A 24 5.24 -11.08 -9.34
C TYR A 24 5.66 -12.30 -8.52
N GLU A 25 6.92 -12.29 -8.11
CA GLU A 25 7.45 -13.23 -7.12
C GLU A 25 7.89 -12.46 -5.87
N ILE A 26 7.85 -13.14 -4.73
CA ILE A 26 8.44 -12.65 -3.49
C ILE A 26 9.88 -13.16 -3.44
N THR A 27 10.85 -12.24 -3.41
CA THR A 27 12.27 -12.56 -3.44
C THR A 27 12.81 -12.91 -2.04
N ASP A 28 14.08 -13.33 -1.97
CA ASP A 28 14.79 -13.55 -0.71
C ASP A 28 15.39 -12.25 -0.12
N ILE A 29 15.20 -11.11 -0.78
CA ILE A 29 15.69 -9.81 -0.31
C ILE A 29 14.78 -9.32 0.81
N THR A 30 15.29 -9.32 2.04
CA THR A 30 14.56 -8.91 3.24
C THR A 30 14.72 -7.42 3.51
N HIS A 31 13.75 -6.84 4.22
CA HIS A 31 13.85 -5.48 4.75
C HIS A 31 14.85 -5.43 5.91
N GLU A 32 15.61 -4.35 6.01
CA GLU A 32 16.67 -4.21 7.03
C GLU A 32 16.14 -4.27 8.45
N GLU A 33 15.04 -3.56 8.73
CA GLU A 33 14.45 -3.50 10.08
C GLU A 33 13.42 -4.60 10.34
N TYR A 34 12.77 -5.11 9.28
CA TYR A 34 11.66 -6.06 9.37
C TYR A 34 11.94 -7.30 8.51
N PRO A 35 12.71 -8.27 8.99
CA PRO A 35 13.13 -9.43 8.19
C PRO A 35 12.00 -10.31 7.66
N PHE A 36 10.78 -10.17 8.19
CA PHE A 36 9.60 -10.86 7.68
C PHE A 36 9.02 -10.21 6.43
N LEU A 37 9.46 -9.00 6.07
CA LEU A 37 9.13 -8.32 4.84
C LEU A 37 10.14 -8.65 3.75
N ARG A 38 9.66 -9.00 2.57
CA ARG A 38 10.50 -9.35 1.43
C ARG A 38 10.13 -8.55 0.20
N ARG A 39 11.14 -8.20 -0.57
CA ARG A 39 11.00 -7.43 -1.79
C ARG A 39 10.33 -8.26 -2.88
N ILE A 40 9.45 -7.64 -3.65
CA ILE A 40 8.82 -8.27 -4.82
C ILE A 40 9.63 -7.99 -6.09
N ARG A 41 9.47 -8.87 -7.10
CA ARG A 41 10.01 -8.70 -8.44
C ARG A 41 8.93 -9.01 -9.47
N ALA A 42 8.79 -8.17 -10.48
CA ALA A 42 7.84 -8.35 -11.55
C ALA A 42 8.21 -9.56 -12.43
N LEU A 43 7.26 -10.46 -12.66
CA LEU A 43 7.37 -11.59 -13.58
C LEU A 43 6.91 -11.23 -15.00
N ARG A 44 6.28 -10.07 -15.14
CA ARG A 44 5.75 -9.51 -16.38
C ARG A 44 5.64 -8.00 -16.26
N ASP A 45 5.36 -7.33 -17.36
CA ASP A 45 5.03 -5.91 -17.32
C ASP A 45 3.73 -5.69 -16.53
N VAL A 46 3.70 -4.68 -15.65
CA VAL A 46 2.53 -4.29 -14.87
C VAL A 46 2.22 -2.82 -15.17
N GLY A 47 1.10 -2.59 -15.82
CA GLY A 47 0.77 -1.26 -16.32
C GLY A 47 1.86 -0.72 -17.26
N ASP A 48 2.01 0.59 -17.28
CA ASP A 48 3.00 1.26 -18.14
C ASP A 48 4.35 1.50 -17.45
N GLN A 49 4.41 1.38 -16.14
CA GLN A 49 5.56 1.81 -15.33
C GLN A 49 6.48 0.68 -14.87
N VAL A 50 5.99 -0.55 -14.84
CA VAL A 50 6.75 -1.70 -14.31
C VAL A 50 7.05 -2.66 -15.43
N LYS A 51 8.31 -3.02 -15.58
CA LYS A 51 8.77 -3.98 -16.58
C LYS A 51 9.16 -5.31 -15.93
N VAL A 52 9.07 -6.37 -16.71
CA VAL A 52 9.51 -7.70 -16.26
C VAL A 52 10.93 -7.62 -15.69
N GLY A 53 11.12 -8.18 -14.48
CA GLY A 53 12.40 -8.16 -13.77
C GLY A 53 12.60 -6.97 -12.83
N ASP A 54 11.77 -5.94 -12.91
CA ASP A 54 11.85 -4.79 -12.00
C ASP A 54 11.58 -5.23 -10.56
N LEU A 55 12.40 -4.71 -9.65
CA LEU A 55 12.17 -4.86 -8.21
C LEU A 55 11.11 -3.86 -7.76
N GLY A 56 10.18 -4.33 -6.95
CA GLY A 56 9.21 -3.48 -6.26
C GLY A 56 9.56 -3.27 -4.79
N GLY A 57 8.60 -2.83 -4.00
CA GLY A 57 8.72 -2.66 -2.56
C GLY A 57 8.63 -3.97 -1.79
N PHE A 58 8.18 -3.88 -0.54
CA PHE A 58 8.18 -5.00 0.40
C PHE A 58 6.76 -5.44 0.75
N VAL A 59 6.57 -6.75 0.81
CA VAL A 59 5.33 -7.37 1.27
C VAL A 59 5.63 -8.42 2.35
N GLU A 60 4.65 -8.71 3.18
CA GLU A 60 4.71 -9.83 4.12
C GLU A 60 4.30 -11.14 3.43
N SER A 61 3.30 -11.09 2.56
CA SER A 61 2.80 -12.24 1.80
C SER A 61 2.09 -11.82 0.50
N GLU A 62 1.71 -12.79 -0.32
CA GLU A 62 0.90 -12.54 -1.52
C GLU A 62 -0.45 -11.88 -1.22
N SER A 63 -0.97 -12.03 -0.01
CA SER A 63 -2.22 -11.40 0.40
C SER A 63 -2.16 -9.87 0.51
N ASN A 64 -0.98 -9.28 0.39
CA ASN A 64 -0.82 -7.82 0.49
C ASN A 64 -0.96 -7.07 -0.85
N LEU A 65 -0.86 -7.74 -1.97
CA LEU A 65 -0.90 -7.13 -3.29
C LEU A 65 -1.68 -8.02 -4.26
N ALA A 66 -2.56 -7.42 -5.05
CA ALA A 66 -3.33 -8.13 -6.07
C ALA A 66 -2.42 -8.97 -6.98
N THR A 67 -2.77 -10.23 -7.14
CA THR A 67 -2.02 -11.22 -7.93
C THR A 67 -2.53 -11.37 -9.36
N ASP A 68 -3.68 -10.79 -9.69
CA ASP A 68 -4.22 -10.80 -11.04
C ASP A 68 -3.27 -10.05 -12.00
N PRO A 69 -2.79 -10.71 -13.07
CA PRO A 69 -1.89 -10.08 -14.03
C PRO A 69 -2.48 -8.86 -14.74
N SER A 70 -3.80 -8.74 -14.82
CA SER A 70 -4.48 -7.59 -15.43
C SER A 70 -4.62 -6.39 -14.47
N ASP A 71 -4.44 -6.60 -13.18
CA ASP A 71 -4.50 -5.55 -12.18
C ASP A 71 -3.18 -4.76 -12.15
N GLY A 72 -3.24 -3.44 -12.41
CA GLY A 72 -2.08 -2.55 -12.43
C GLY A 72 -1.52 -2.16 -11.05
N ALA A 73 -2.08 -2.68 -9.95
CA ALA A 73 -1.61 -2.36 -8.61
C ALA A 73 -0.15 -2.77 -8.40
N TRP A 74 0.63 -1.91 -7.74
CA TRP A 74 2.04 -2.17 -7.47
C TRP A 74 2.57 -1.45 -6.22
N ILE A 75 3.62 -2.01 -5.66
CA ILE A 75 4.36 -1.41 -4.55
C ILE A 75 5.76 -1.06 -5.07
N PHE A 76 6.08 0.23 -5.07
CA PHE A 76 7.32 0.78 -5.61
C PHE A 76 8.34 1.09 -4.51
N ASP A 77 9.57 1.27 -4.92
CA ASP A 77 10.68 1.77 -4.09
C ASP A 77 10.85 0.97 -2.78
N ASP A 78 10.80 1.61 -1.64
CA ASP A 78 10.89 0.97 -0.32
C ASP A 78 9.54 0.98 0.42
N ALA A 79 8.44 1.19 -0.31
CA ALA A 79 7.11 1.14 0.26
C ALA A 79 6.78 -0.26 0.79
N ILE A 80 5.90 -0.31 1.79
CA ILE A 80 5.58 -1.54 2.53
C ILE A 80 4.08 -1.80 2.51
N ALA A 81 3.70 -3.04 2.23
CA ALA A 81 2.37 -3.56 2.54
C ALA A 81 2.52 -4.80 3.45
N ALA A 82 1.93 -4.76 4.63
CA ALA A 82 2.14 -5.77 5.68
C ALA A 82 0.85 -6.13 6.43
N GLY A 83 0.92 -7.18 7.23
CA GLY A 83 -0.23 -7.68 7.98
C GLY A 83 -1.34 -8.16 7.04
N ASN A 84 -2.54 -7.65 7.26
CA ASN A 84 -3.71 -7.91 6.41
C ASN A 84 -3.97 -6.80 5.39
N ALA A 85 -3.08 -5.82 5.27
CA ALA A 85 -3.25 -4.76 4.29
C ALA A 85 -3.28 -5.34 2.87
N TYR A 86 -4.16 -4.77 2.04
CA TYR A 86 -4.35 -5.22 0.67
C TYR A 86 -4.37 -4.03 -0.30
N VAL A 87 -3.64 -4.16 -1.39
CA VAL A 87 -3.52 -3.15 -2.44
C VAL A 87 -3.96 -3.75 -3.77
N ASP A 88 -4.97 -3.15 -4.40
CA ASP A 88 -5.53 -3.64 -5.65
C ASP A 88 -6.07 -2.55 -6.58
N MET A 89 -6.68 -2.96 -7.67
CA MET A 89 -7.40 -2.13 -8.64
C MET A 89 -6.59 -0.91 -9.09
N GLY A 90 -5.35 -1.16 -9.51
CA GLY A 90 -4.46 -0.13 -10.04
C GLY A 90 -3.92 0.85 -9.00
N SER A 91 -4.10 0.57 -7.72
CA SER A 91 -3.55 1.38 -6.63
C SER A 91 -2.07 1.12 -6.44
N TYR A 92 -1.34 2.09 -5.92
CA TYR A 92 0.07 1.88 -5.62
C TYR A 92 0.60 2.67 -4.43
N LEU A 93 1.63 2.08 -3.84
CA LEU A 93 2.43 2.67 -2.79
C LEU A 93 3.80 3.05 -3.36
N ARG A 94 4.34 4.19 -2.94
CA ARG A 94 5.64 4.70 -3.43
C ARG A 94 6.51 5.22 -2.30
N LYS A 95 7.81 5.27 -2.58
CA LYS A 95 8.83 5.79 -1.67
C LYS A 95 8.82 5.04 -0.34
N ASN A 96 8.45 5.68 0.75
CA ASN A 96 8.41 5.07 2.08
C ASN A 96 6.98 4.97 2.61
N ALA A 97 5.98 4.95 1.72
CA ALA A 97 4.60 4.79 2.12
C ALA A 97 4.35 3.40 2.73
N VAL A 98 3.44 3.33 3.69
CA VAL A 98 3.12 2.10 4.40
C VAL A 98 1.61 1.88 4.42
N ALA A 99 1.20 0.65 4.11
CA ALA A 99 -0.13 0.13 4.39
C ALA A 99 0.03 -1.10 5.30
N CYS A 100 -0.62 -1.10 6.45
CA CYS A 100 -0.51 -2.19 7.42
C CYS A 100 -1.82 -2.40 8.20
N GLY A 101 -1.81 -3.31 9.17
CA GLY A 101 -3.04 -3.70 9.85
C GLY A 101 -4.02 -4.39 8.88
N ASN A 102 -5.24 -3.89 8.80
CA ASN A 102 -6.28 -4.31 7.86
C ASN A 102 -6.56 -3.26 6.78
N ALA A 103 -5.62 -2.34 6.53
CA ALA A 103 -5.82 -1.26 5.58
C ALA A 103 -6.10 -1.79 4.17
N TYR A 104 -7.12 -1.23 3.53
CA TYR A 104 -7.48 -1.57 2.15
C TYR A 104 -7.30 -0.36 1.24
N VAL A 105 -6.38 -0.48 0.28
CA VAL A 105 -6.01 0.59 -0.66
C VAL A 105 -6.45 0.17 -2.06
N SER A 106 -7.47 0.82 -2.60
CA SER A 106 -8.17 0.33 -3.79
C SER A 106 -8.58 1.44 -4.76
N HIS A 107 -8.99 1.04 -5.97
CA HIS A 107 -9.55 1.92 -7.00
C HIS A 107 -8.63 3.08 -7.40
N GLY A 108 -7.38 2.79 -7.69
CA GLY A 108 -6.42 3.78 -8.15
C GLY A 108 -5.94 4.73 -7.05
N SER A 109 -6.05 4.33 -5.79
CA SER A 109 -5.48 5.11 -4.69
C SER A 109 -3.96 5.13 -4.74
N VAL A 110 -3.38 6.26 -4.34
CA VAL A 110 -1.92 6.46 -4.34
C VAL A 110 -1.47 6.93 -2.96
N LEU A 111 -0.56 6.19 -2.36
CA LEU A 111 0.16 6.59 -1.16
C LEU A 111 1.62 6.82 -1.51
N SER A 112 2.15 7.99 -1.16
CA SER A 112 3.55 8.35 -1.46
C SER A 112 4.25 9.06 -0.31
N ASN A 113 5.56 9.18 -0.43
CA ASN A 113 6.44 9.74 0.60
C ASN A 113 6.37 8.92 1.90
N HIS A 114 5.94 9.51 3.01
CA HIS A 114 5.78 8.85 4.30
C HIS A 114 4.30 8.66 4.67
N ALA A 115 3.41 8.63 3.68
CA ALA A 115 1.99 8.41 3.90
C ALA A 115 1.74 7.03 4.54
N HIS A 116 0.82 6.97 5.48
CA HIS A 116 0.60 5.79 6.29
C HIS A 116 -0.90 5.48 6.42
N ALA A 117 -1.30 4.29 6.00
CA ALA A 117 -2.64 3.74 6.21
C ALA A 117 -2.55 2.51 7.10
N GLU A 118 -3.31 2.49 8.20
CA GLU A 118 -3.27 1.42 9.18
C GLU A 118 -4.65 1.10 9.78
N ASP A 119 -4.68 0.14 10.69
CA ASP A 119 -5.90 -0.36 11.31
C ASP A 119 -6.92 -0.84 10.26
N ASP A 120 -8.17 -0.42 10.35
CA ASP A 120 -9.23 -0.77 9.39
C ASP A 120 -9.49 0.34 8.36
N ALA A 121 -8.48 1.14 8.04
CA ALA A 121 -8.60 2.23 7.08
C ALA A 121 -8.94 1.72 5.68
N TYR A 122 -9.89 2.37 5.03
CA TYR A 122 -10.29 2.09 3.65
C TYR A 122 -10.08 3.32 2.76
N LEU A 123 -9.26 3.16 1.73
CA LEU A 123 -9.00 4.18 0.73
C LEU A 123 -9.51 3.73 -0.64
N ARG A 124 -10.35 4.53 -1.23
CA ARG A 124 -10.91 4.29 -2.56
C ARG A 124 -10.76 5.53 -3.44
N GLY A 125 -9.88 5.46 -4.44
CA GLY A 125 -9.61 6.58 -5.33
C GLY A 125 -9.06 7.81 -4.60
N ALA A 126 -8.24 7.61 -3.59
CA ALA A 126 -7.68 8.66 -2.73
C ALA A 126 -6.18 8.85 -2.98
N VAL A 127 -5.69 10.05 -2.76
CA VAL A 127 -4.25 10.36 -2.81
C VAL A 127 -3.78 10.80 -1.43
N MET A 128 -2.74 10.16 -0.95
CA MET A 128 -2.03 10.54 0.27
C MET A 128 -0.57 10.82 -0.02
N ASN A 129 -0.05 11.91 0.51
CA ASN A 129 1.37 12.22 0.42
C ASN A 129 1.89 12.93 1.68
N GLY A 130 3.18 13.32 1.64
CA GLY A 130 3.82 13.88 2.82
C GLY A 130 3.92 12.85 3.93
N SER A 131 3.51 13.21 5.13
CA SER A 131 3.42 12.33 6.31
C SER A 131 1.96 12.16 6.77
N ALA A 132 1.02 12.22 5.83
CA ALA A 132 -0.39 12.04 6.12
C ALA A 132 -0.67 10.65 6.66
N ARG A 133 -1.53 10.54 7.67
CA ARG A 133 -1.86 9.28 8.34
C ARG A 133 -3.37 9.06 8.40
N VAL A 134 -3.77 7.86 8.06
CA VAL A 134 -5.16 7.40 8.15
C VAL A 134 -5.19 6.14 9.01
N SER A 135 -6.03 6.13 10.03
CA SER A 135 -6.10 5.02 11.00
C SER A 135 -7.50 4.84 11.57
N GLY A 136 -7.65 3.87 12.47
CA GLY A 136 -8.95 3.49 13.00
C GLY A 136 -9.84 2.93 11.89
N CYS A 137 -11.12 3.31 11.90
CA CYS A 137 -12.07 2.92 10.86
C CYS A 137 -12.27 4.01 9.80
N ALA A 138 -11.23 4.79 9.50
CA ALA A 138 -11.32 5.89 8.56
C ALA A 138 -11.64 5.42 7.13
N GLN A 139 -12.46 6.20 6.43
CA GLN A 139 -12.85 5.96 5.05
C GLN A 139 -12.54 7.18 4.19
N ILE A 140 -11.63 7.03 3.25
CA ILE A 140 -11.25 8.09 2.31
C ILE A 140 -11.72 7.67 0.93
N ILE A 141 -12.81 8.26 0.45
CA ILE A 141 -13.54 7.78 -0.72
C ILE A 141 -13.76 8.90 -1.71
N SER A 142 -13.31 8.72 -2.95
CA SER A 142 -13.68 9.57 -4.08
C SER A 142 -15.19 9.45 -4.36
N ALA A 143 -15.82 10.55 -4.74
CA ALA A 143 -17.23 10.53 -5.10
C ALA A 143 -17.44 9.79 -6.43
N PRO A 144 -18.42 8.90 -6.53
CA PRO A 144 -18.80 8.33 -7.81
C PRO A 144 -19.32 9.45 -8.73
N ASN A 145 -18.88 9.46 -9.97
CA ASN A 145 -19.30 10.42 -11.02
C ASN A 145 -18.91 11.89 -10.80
N GLN A 146 -18.01 12.19 -9.90
CA GLN A 146 -17.46 13.55 -9.75
C GLN A 146 -15.96 13.56 -10.07
N PHE A 147 -15.57 14.61 -10.80
CA PHE A 147 -14.16 14.92 -11.05
C PHE A 147 -13.56 15.46 -9.74
N GLY A 148 -12.91 14.62 -8.97
CA GLY A 148 -12.28 15.02 -7.75
C GLY A 148 -11.80 13.84 -6.93
N THR A 149 -10.58 13.95 -6.47
CA THR A 149 -9.91 12.93 -5.68
C THR A 149 -9.60 13.50 -4.31
N PRO A 150 -10.01 12.84 -3.21
CA PRO A 150 -9.60 13.29 -1.88
C PRO A 150 -8.08 13.26 -1.78
N LEU A 151 -7.51 14.39 -1.37
CA LEU A 151 -6.06 14.56 -1.20
C LEU A 151 -5.74 14.83 0.26
N LEU A 152 -4.97 13.97 0.86
CA LEU A 152 -4.43 14.11 2.21
C LEU A 152 -2.93 14.38 2.12
N SER A 153 -2.46 15.44 2.81
CA SER A 153 -1.05 15.85 2.70
C SER A 153 -0.52 16.47 3.99
N GLY A 154 0.78 16.77 3.99
CA GLY A 154 1.45 17.32 5.17
C GLY A 154 1.49 16.31 6.30
N HIS A 155 1.21 16.74 7.53
CA HIS A 155 1.17 15.91 8.74
C HIS A 155 -0.27 15.63 9.23
N CYS A 156 -1.27 15.68 8.34
CA CYS A 156 -2.65 15.45 8.74
C CYS A 156 -2.87 14.02 9.25
N GLN A 157 -3.77 13.88 10.21
CA GLN A 157 -4.21 12.59 10.73
C GLN A 157 -5.73 12.51 10.61
N VAL A 158 -6.24 11.42 10.05
CA VAL A 158 -7.66 11.21 9.81
C VAL A 158 -8.11 9.89 10.44
N TYR A 159 -9.13 9.97 11.28
CA TYR A 159 -9.75 8.83 11.95
C TYR A 159 -11.20 8.60 11.49
N GLY A 160 -11.77 9.52 10.76
CA GLY A 160 -13.15 9.50 10.29
C GLY A 160 -13.28 9.40 8.78
N SER A 161 -14.43 9.85 8.25
CA SER A 161 -14.73 9.78 6.81
C SER A 161 -14.39 11.07 6.10
N VAL A 162 -13.68 10.95 4.97
CA VAL A 162 -13.44 12.03 4.00
C VAL A 162 -13.97 11.56 2.66
N ARG A 163 -14.87 12.33 2.06
CA ARG A 163 -15.52 11.94 0.80
C ARG A 163 -15.52 13.09 -0.21
N GLY A 164 -15.38 12.72 -1.48
CA GLY A 164 -15.47 13.66 -2.60
C GLY A 164 -14.16 14.43 -2.85
N ASP A 165 -14.28 15.57 -3.50
CA ASP A 165 -13.15 16.45 -3.83
C ASP A 165 -12.79 17.32 -2.63
N VAL A 166 -11.98 16.78 -1.73
CA VAL A 166 -11.58 17.43 -0.49
C VAL A 166 -10.07 17.40 -0.34
N ARG A 167 -9.51 18.50 0.15
CA ARG A 167 -8.10 18.57 0.56
C ARG A 167 -7.99 18.68 2.07
N VAL A 168 -7.26 17.75 2.67
CA VAL A 168 -6.92 17.78 4.09
C VAL A 168 -5.41 17.95 4.20
N THR A 169 -4.99 19.05 4.80
CA THR A 169 -3.57 19.33 5.00
C THR A 169 -3.30 19.59 6.47
N GLY A 170 -2.20 19.03 6.97
CA GLY A 170 -1.68 19.33 8.32
C GLY A 170 -0.34 20.05 8.21
N THR A 171 -0.05 20.88 9.18
CA THR A 171 1.23 21.58 9.35
C THR A 171 2.13 20.85 10.33
#